data_142787ee2000f2b192936f2b48b1706a
#
_entry.id   142787ee2000f2b192936f2b48b1706a
#
_cell.length_a   1.000
_cell.length_b   1.000
_cell.length_c   1.000
_cell.angle_alpha   90.00
_cell.angle_beta   90.00
_cell.angle_gamma   90.00
#
_symmetry.space_group_name_H-M   'P 1'
#
loop_
_entity.id
_entity.type
_entity.pdbx_description
1 polymer ?
#
loop_
_entity_poly.entity_id
_entity_poly.type
_entity_poly.pdbx_seq_one_letter_code
_entity_poly.pdbx_strand_id
1 'polypeptide(L)'
;MNSQNISKLFSTVLKKVLEKCNGDYIDVLKYLNQEMVGNMASTSGSYMPTDKQMMELLLNANVYKRPALRIVLDRLELYNNPAPVNLSNLSIEHLMPQTPTEEWLEELDTDMETYLENLHRLGNLTLAAKKDNSKMSNLMWGYKNEVLKETAHLKLNLELMEIDKWDMAKIDIRTKELIEKICTIYPYPDVSVTQRIDDSIVDEMTALDMCVEVAISERPITCIRKRRTFKTEDNKKGYTVVSSKMYPQGDKEKYWFGYRDKRFEDIEDCDEQYMILGCRNKTLSVVRFPREFIEQNFGMLNTSVNSETGEISHYHIVIFKNPDGKMTMLLSKPALREIDISDYVIGEI
;
A
#
# COMPACT_ATOMS: atom_id res chain seq x y z
N MET A 1 -4.97 -7.26 3.00
CA MET A 1 -5.09 -8.40 2.06
C MET A 1 -6.20 -9.31 2.55
N ASN A 2 -7.16 -9.70 1.69
CA ASN A 2 -8.23 -10.62 2.09
C ASN A 2 -7.67 -12.05 2.10
N SER A 3 -7.86 -12.82 3.18
CA SER A 3 -7.33 -14.18 3.36
C SER A 3 -7.74 -15.15 2.23
N GLN A 4 -8.90 -14.97 1.64
CA GLN A 4 -9.39 -15.78 0.51
C GLN A 4 -8.52 -15.59 -0.76
N ASN A 5 -7.99 -14.40 -0.99
CA ASN A 5 -7.13 -14.13 -2.14
C ASN A 5 -5.76 -14.78 -1.98
N ILE A 6 -5.24 -14.84 -0.76
CA ILE A 6 -3.95 -15.51 -0.47
C ILE A 6 -4.06 -17.01 -0.74
N SER A 7 -5.10 -17.68 -0.25
CA SER A 7 -5.28 -19.12 -0.46
C SER A 7 -5.39 -19.49 -1.95
N LYS A 8 -6.12 -18.68 -2.73
CA LYS A 8 -6.22 -18.86 -4.19
C LYS A 8 -4.87 -18.62 -4.89
N LEU A 9 -4.13 -17.60 -4.44
CA LEU A 9 -2.80 -17.29 -4.98
C LEU A 9 -1.86 -18.48 -4.80
N PHE A 10 -1.72 -19.00 -3.58
CA PHE A 10 -0.83 -20.13 -3.30
C PHE A 10 -1.20 -21.38 -4.10
N SER A 11 -2.48 -21.72 -4.21
CA SER A 11 -2.92 -22.86 -5.01
C SER A 11 -2.56 -22.70 -6.49
N THR A 12 -2.71 -21.49 -7.04
CA THR A 12 -2.38 -21.18 -8.43
C THR A 12 -0.87 -21.24 -8.67
N VAL A 13 -0.09 -20.63 -7.77
CA VAL A 13 1.37 -20.63 -7.83
C VAL A 13 1.91 -22.06 -7.75
N LEU A 14 1.45 -22.85 -6.77
CA LEU A 14 1.88 -24.24 -6.61
C LEU A 14 1.60 -25.06 -7.87
N LYS A 15 0.41 -24.96 -8.45
CA LYS A 15 0.06 -25.66 -9.69
C LYS A 15 1.01 -25.31 -10.82
N LYS A 16 1.27 -24.04 -11.05
CA LYS A 16 2.18 -23.56 -12.11
C LYS A 16 3.63 -23.99 -11.88
N VAL A 17 4.10 -23.97 -10.63
CA VAL A 17 5.45 -24.44 -10.26
C VAL A 17 5.58 -25.92 -10.54
N LEU A 18 4.61 -26.74 -10.13
CA LEU A 18 4.61 -28.18 -10.38
C LEU A 18 4.57 -28.53 -11.87
N GLU A 19 3.85 -27.76 -12.68
CA GLU A 19 3.81 -27.93 -14.13
C GLU A 19 5.15 -27.58 -14.81
N LYS A 20 5.96 -26.69 -14.23
CA LYS A 20 7.22 -26.22 -14.82
C LYS A 20 8.47 -26.93 -14.31
N CYS A 21 8.45 -27.48 -13.07
CA CYS A 21 9.61 -28.13 -12.50
C CYS A 21 9.55 -29.65 -12.73
N ASN A 22 10.59 -30.20 -13.34
CA ASN A 22 10.75 -31.65 -13.56
C ASN A 22 11.32 -32.37 -12.32
N GLY A 23 11.00 -31.90 -11.10
CA GLY A 23 11.47 -32.53 -9.85
C GLY A 23 12.81 -32.01 -9.33
N ASP A 24 13.45 -31.04 -9.98
CA ASP A 24 14.65 -30.40 -9.45
C ASP A 24 14.27 -29.31 -8.43
N TYR A 25 14.84 -29.40 -7.22
CA TYR A 25 14.57 -28.43 -6.15
C TYR A 25 15.01 -27.00 -6.49
N ILE A 26 16.11 -26.86 -7.23
CA ILE A 26 16.61 -25.53 -7.67
C ILE A 26 15.59 -24.89 -8.62
N ASP A 27 15.04 -25.66 -9.54
CA ASP A 27 14.00 -25.19 -10.44
C ASP A 27 12.70 -24.84 -9.69
N VAL A 28 12.35 -25.60 -8.64
CA VAL A 28 11.18 -25.27 -7.80
C VAL A 28 11.32 -23.89 -7.17
N LEU A 29 12.43 -23.55 -6.55
CA LEU A 29 12.66 -22.24 -5.93
C LEU A 29 12.64 -21.11 -6.96
N LYS A 30 13.28 -21.31 -8.10
CA LYS A 30 13.30 -20.36 -9.20
C LYS A 30 11.90 -20.05 -9.71
N TYR A 31 11.14 -21.07 -10.05
CA TYR A 31 9.78 -20.90 -10.55
C TYR A 31 8.83 -20.36 -9.48
N LEU A 32 9.02 -20.75 -8.20
CA LEU A 32 8.25 -20.21 -7.08
C LEU A 32 8.42 -18.69 -6.98
N ASN A 33 9.65 -18.19 -7.00
CA ASN A 33 9.93 -16.77 -6.94
C ASN A 33 9.31 -16.02 -8.14
N GLN A 34 9.48 -16.54 -9.34
CA GLN A 34 8.92 -15.97 -10.56
C GLN A 34 7.39 -15.91 -10.51
N GLU A 35 6.74 -17.02 -10.13
CA GLU A 35 5.28 -17.07 -10.05
C GLU A 35 4.71 -16.24 -8.91
N MET A 36 5.39 -16.15 -7.78
CA MET A 36 4.98 -15.30 -6.67
C MET A 36 4.98 -13.83 -7.09
N VAL A 37 6.06 -13.33 -7.65
CA VAL A 37 6.15 -11.93 -8.10
C VAL A 37 5.20 -11.66 -9.25
N GLY A 38 5.19 -12.48 -10.29
CA GLY A 38 4.33 -12.29 -11.47
C GLY A 38 2.84 -12.35 -11.17
N ASN A 39 2.38 -13.28 -10.33
CA ASN A 39 0.96 -13.37 -9.97
C ASN A 39 0.53 -12.27 -9.01
N MET A 40 1.39 -11.82 -8.10
CA MET A 40 1.08 -10.70 -7.22
C MET A 40 1.00 -9.38 -7.98
N ALA A 41 1.84 -9.18 -8.99
CA ALA A 41 1.74 -8.00 -9.88
C ALA A 41 0.45 -7.96 -10.69
N SER A 42 -0.10 -9.13 -11.06
CA SER A 42 -1.30 -9.23 -11.90
C SER A 42 -2.63 -9.16 -11.15
N THR A 43 -2.63 -9.31 -9.81
CA THR A 43 -3.85 -9.39 -9.01
C THR A 43 -4.14 -8.06 -8.34
N SER A 44 -5.26 -7.42 -8.72
CA SER A 44 -5.73 -6.18 -8.10
C SER A 44 -5.79 -6.30 -6.56
N GLY A 45 -5.02 -5.46 -5.87
CA GLY A 45 -4.97 -5.39 -4.41
C GLY A 45 -4.05 -6.40 -3.71
N SER A 46 -3.26 -7.18 -4.46
CA SER A 46 -2.26 -8.10 -3.91
C SER A 46 -0.97 -7.94 -4.72
N TYR A 47 -0.02 -7.19 -4.22
CA TYR A 47 1.31 -7.08 -4.81
C TYR A 47 2.38 -7.35 -3.76
N MET A 48 3.54 -7.82 -4.20
CA MET A 48 4.70 -8.00 -3.35
C MET A 48 5.53 -6.71 -3.41
N PRO A 49 5.59 -5.93 -2.32
CA PRO A 49 6.31 -4.67 -2.34
C PRO A 49 7.81 -4.91 -2.46
N THR A 50 8.50 -4.10 -3.24
CA THR A 50 9.96 -4.02 -3.22
C THR A 50 10.43 -3.45 -1.88
N ASP A 51 11.72 -3.61 -1.55
CA ASP A 51 12.29 -3.07 -0.31
C ASP A 51 12.10 -1.56 -0.20
N LYS A 52 12.22 -0.82 -1.31
CA LYS A 52 11.93 0.62 -1.36
C LYS A 52 10.47 0.92 -1.03
N GLN A 53 9.54 0.20 -1.65
CA GLN A 53 8.10 0.35 -1.37
C GLN A 53 7.75 -0.06 0.07
N MET A 54 8.43 -1.10 0.61
CA MET A 54 8.28 -1.51 2.01
C MET A 54 8.68 -0.36 2.96
N MET A 55 9.82 0.29 2.69
CA MET A 55 10.27 1.45 3.46
C MET A 55 9.23 2.58 3.41
N GLU A 56 8.79 2.96 2.22
CA GLU A 56 7.81 4.04 2.04
C GLU A 56 6.45 3.75 2.71
N LEU A 57 6.00 2.49 2.64
CA LEU A 57 4.70 2.09 3.19
C LEU A 57 4.69 1.97 4.72
N LEU A 58 5.81 1.53 5.31
CA LEU A 58 5.87 1.24 6.75
C LEU A 58 6.40 2.41 7.57
N LEU A 59 7.12 3.36 6.96
CA LEU A 59 7.78 4.44 7.69
C LEU A 59 6.84 5.19 8.63
N ASN A 60 5.63 5.52 8.15
CA ASN A 60 4.61 6.24 8.92
C ASN A 60 3.34 5.41 9.18
N ALA A 61 3.43 4.08 9.00
CA ALA A 61 2.25 3.23 9.12
C ALA A 61 1.88 2.96 10.59
N ASN A 62 0.58 3.07 10.88
CA ASN A 62 0.02 2.49 12.11
C ASN A 62 -0.04 0.97 11.95
N VAL A 63 0.88 0.26 12.61
CA VAL A 63 1.01 -1.20 12.50
C VAL A 63 0.45 -1.96 13.71
N TYR A 64 0.15 -1.29 14.82
CA TYR A 64 -0.20 -1.94 16.08
C TYR A 64 -1.39 -2.91 15.97
N LYS A 65 -2.43 -2.53 15.23
CA LYS A 65 -3.62 -3.37 15.02
C LYS A 65 -3.49 -4.39 13.87
N ARG A 66 -2.30 -4.50 13.26
CA ARG A 66 -2.08 -5.45 12.15
C ARG A 66 -1.84 -6.85 12.70
N PRO A 67 -2.59 -7.88 12.25
CA PRO A 67 -2.41 -9.26 12.75
C PRO A 67 -1.00 -9.81 12.59
N ALA A 68 -0.27 -9.35 11.57
CA ALA A 68 1.09 -9.77 11.29
C ALA A 68 2.15 -9.15 12.23
N LEU A 69 1.83 -8.08 12.97
CA LEU A 69 2.83 -7.37 13.77
C LEU A 69 3.57 -8.30 14.75
N ARG A 70 2.83 -9.13 15.46
CA ARG A 70 3.44 -10.06 16.43
C ARG A 70 4.41 -11.02 15.76
N ILE A 71 4.05 -11.55 14.59
CA ILE A 71 4.91 -12.45 13.81
C ILE A 71 6.19 -11.74 13.38
N VAL A 72 6.07 -10.47 12.95
CA VAL A 72 7.21 -9.66 12.53
C VAL A 72 8.16 -9.41 13.70
N LEU A 73 7.64 -8.99 14.86
CA LEU A 73 8.47 -8.74 16.05
C LEU A 73 9.14 -10.04 16.55
N ASP A 74 8.43 -11.17 16.56
CA ASP A 74 9.01 -12.47 16.90
C ASP A 74 10.14 -12.84 15.95
N ARG A 75 10.00 -12.56 14.65
CA ARG A 75 11.05 -12.83 13.65
C ARG A 75 12.26 -11.90 13.79
N LEU A 76 12.04 -10.64 14.09
CA LEU A 76 13.11 -9.68 14.37
C LEU A 76 13.93 -10.11 15.60
N GLU A 77 13.26 -10.60 16.65
CA GLU A 77 13.93 -11.14 17.84
C GLU A 77 14.77 -12.38 17.54
N LEU A 78 14.22 -13.31 16.78
CA LEU A 78 14.88 -14.61 16.49
C LEU A 78 15.97 -14.50 15.43
N TYR A 79 15.97 -13.47 14.61
CA TYR A 79 16.90 -13.34 13.49
C TYR A 79 18.35 -13.20 13.98
N ASN A 80 19.21 -14.18 13.60
CA ASN A 80 20.60 -14.26 14.02
C ASN A 80 20.79 -14.10 15.55
N ASN A 81 19.84 -14.61 16.34
CA ASN A 81 19.94 -14.61 17.79
C ASN A 81 20.55 -15.95 18.24
N PRO A 82 21.78 -15.97 18.76
CA PRO A 82 22.44 -17.20 19.21
C PRO A 82 21.84 -17.80 20.49
N ALA A 83 21.05 -17.00 21.23
CA ALA A 83 20.41 -17.41 22.48
C ALA A 83 18.89 -17.17 22.39
N PRO A 84 18.15 -18.02 21.64
CA PRO A 84 16.73 -17.83 21.46
C PRO A 84 15.98 -17.90 22.78
N VAL A 85 15.05 -16.96 22.98
CA VAL A 85 14.20 -16.87 24.15
C VAL A 85 12.82 -17.49 23.88
N ASN A 86 12.12 -17.86 24.96
CA ASN A 86 10.74 -18.31 24.84
C ASN A 86 9.81 -17.12 24.58
N LEU A 87 9.29 -17.02 23.36
CA LEU A 87 8.43 -15.92 22.93
C LEU A 87 7.00 -15.99 23.49
N SER A 88 6.55 -17.15 24.02
CA SER A 88 5.15 -17.36 24.42
C SER A 88 4.69 -16.44 25.57
N ASN A 89 5.60 -16.01 26.41
CA ASN A 89 5.33 -15.16 27.57
C ASN A 89 5.55 -13.67 27.30
N LEU A 90 5.87 -13.31 26.05
CA LEU A 90 6.06 -11.92 25.66
C LEU A 90 4.76 -11.29 25.18
N SER A 91 4.64 -10.01 25.37
CA SER A 91 3.58 -9.13 24.83
C SER A 91 4.20 -7.95 24.10
N ILE A 92 3.42 -7.32 23.22
CA ILE A 92 3.82 -6.09 22.58
C ILE A 92 3.75 -4.96 23.59
N GLU A 93 4.83 -4.19 23.72
CA GLU A 93 4.96 -3.01 24.56
C GLU A 93 5.11 -1.76 23.69
N HIS A 94 4.48 -0.67 24.13
CA HIS A 94 4.68 0.67 23.58
C HIS A 94 5.75 1.41 24.41
N LEU A 95 6.85 1.79 23.78
CA LEU A 95 7.91 2.55 24.44
C LEU A 95 7.39 3.93 24.88
N MET A 96 6.78 4.66 23.98
CA MET A 96 5.92 5.80 24.26
C MET A 96 4.50 5.27 24.54
N PRO A 97 3.93 5.47 25.76
CA PRO A 97 2.75 4.73 26.21
C PRO A 97 1.45 5.10 25.49
N GLN A 98 0.47 4.18 25.49
CA GLN A 98 -0.83 4.43 24.85
C GLN A 98 -1.65 5.52 25.55
N THR A 99 -1.41 5.72 26.83
CA THR A 99 -2.05 6.78 27.64
C THR A 99 -0.94 7.62 28.27
N PRO A 100 -0.48 8.69 27.60
CA PRO A 100 0.58 9.52 28.10
C PRO A 100 0.13 10.28 29.36
N THR A 101 1.08 10.58 30.24
CA THR A 101 0.92 11.59 31.28
C THR A 101 1.20 12.99 30.69
N GLU A 102 0.85 14.04 31.42
CA GLU A 102 1.21 15.40 31.00
C GLU A 102 2.73 15.56 30.87
N GLU A 103 3.50 14.94 31.77
CA GLU A 103 4.97 14.90 31.73
C GLU A 103 5.51 14.35 30.40
N TRP A 104 4.86 13.33 29.80
CA TRP A 104 5.26 12.81 28.49
C TRP A 104 5.11 13.85 27.37
N LEU A 105 4.01 14.61 27.38
CA LEU A 105 3.77 15.63 26.36
C LEU A 105 4.72 16.82 26.54
N GLU A 106 5.00 17.21 27.78
CA GLU A 106 5.97 18.26 28.10
C GLU A 106 7.40 17.85 27.72
N GLU A 107 7.84 16.63 28.08
CA GLU A 107 9.19 16.15 27.75
C GLU A 107 9.43 16.04 26.24
N LEU A 108 8.39 15.69 25.50
CA LEU A 108 8.45 15.55 24.04
C LEU A 108 8.23 16.87 23.30
N ASP A 109 7.83 17.95 24.03
CA ASP A 109 7.44 19.23 23.45
C ASP A 109 6.47 19.04 22.25
N THR A 110 5.37 18.29 22.50
CA THR A 110 4.44 17.86 21.46
C THR A 110 2.99 17.96 21.91
N ASP A 111 2.10 18.11 20.95
CA ASP A 111 0.67 18.01 21.20
C ASP A 111 0.16 16.56 21.11
N MET A 112 -1.08 16.34 21.52
CA MET A 112 -1.70 15.02 21.53
C MET A 112 -1.91 14.46 20.13
N GLU A 113 -2.12 15.28 19.12
CA GLU A 113 -2.33 14.84 17.72
C GLU A 113 -1.04 14.25 17.18
N THR A 114 0.06 14.99 17.23
CA THR A 114 1.39 14.52 16.84
C THR A 114 1.83 13.28 17.63
N TYR A 115 1.50 13.25 18.95
CA TYR A 115 1.76 12.08 19.78
C TYR A 115 1.06 10.83 19.24
N LEU A 116 -0.23 10.93 18.91
CA LEU A 116 -1.04 9.80 18.44
C LEU A 116 -0.63 9.32 17.04
N GLU A 117 -0.15 10.21 16.17
CA GLU A 117 0.39 9.82 14.87
C GLU A 117 1.61 8.91 14.97
N ASN A 118 2.43 9.11 16.00
CA ASN A 118 3.65 8.34 16.21
C ASN A 118 3.47 7.12 17.11
N LEU A 119 2.40 7.07 17.89
CA LEU A 119 2.15 6.07 18.92
C LEU A 119 2.23 4.63 18.42
N HIS A 120 1.65 4.36 17.28
CA HIS A 120 1.49 3.00 16.74
C HIS A 120 2.44 2.67 15.59
N ARG A 121 3.49 3.47 15.41
CA ARG A 121 4.55 3.22 14.43
C ARG A 121 5.45 2.08 14.91
N LEU A 122 6.03 1.37 13.94
CA LEU A 122 6.85 0.18 14.23
C LEU A 122 8.00 0.48 15.21
N GLY A 123 8.66 1.62 15.06
CA GLY A 123 9.76 2.04 15.93
C GLY A 123 9.37 2.20 17.39
N ASN A 124 8.11 2.55 17.68
CA ASN A 124 7.62 2.68 19.04
C ASN A 124 7.18 1.37 19.69
N LEU A 125 7.27 0.24 18.96
CA LEU A 125 6.77 -1.06 19.42
C LEU A 125 7.91 -2.03 19.66
N THR A 126 7.81 -2.78 20.75
CA THR A 126 8.77 -3.82 21.08
C THR A 126 8.10 -5.03 21.73
N LEU A 127 8.90 -6.02 22.16
CA LEU A 127 8.46 -7.16 22.95
C LEU A 127 8.98 -7.01 24.38
N ALA A 128 8.13 -7.32 25.35
CA ALA A 128 8.51 -7.40 26.75
C ALA A 128 7.78 -8.56 27.43
N ALA A 129 8.35 -9.10 28.51
CA ALA A 129 7.64 -10.08 29.33
C ALA A 129 6.38 -9.40 29.93
N LYS A 130 5.29 -10.15 30.03
CA LYS A 130 4.01 -9.60 30.50
C LYS A 130 4.10 -8.88 31.84
N LYS A 131 4.93 -9.42 32.78
CA LYS A 131 5.16 -8.80 34.08
C LYS A 131 5.90 -7.46 33.99
N ASP A 132 6.84 -7.35 33.03
CA ASP A 132 7.67 -6.17 32.85
C ASP A 132 6.90 -5.09 32.05
N ASN A 133 6.10 -5.50 31.07
CA ASN A 133 5.13 -4.64 30.41
C ASN A 133 4.20 -3.96 31.43
N SER A 134 3.65 -4.73 32.39
CA SER A 134 2.82 -4.18 33.47
C SER A 134 3.57 -3.21 34.39
N LYS A 135 4.87 -3.41 34.61
CA LYS A 135 5.70 -2.47 35.41
C LYS A 135 5.96 -1.17 34.62
N MET A 136 6.27 -1.29 33.35
CA MET A 136 6.55 -0.15 32.48
C MET A 136 5.33 0.77 32.28
N SER A 137 4.14 0.19 32.10
CA SER A 137 2.87 0.92 31.98
C SER A 137 3.02 2.27 31.23
N ASN A 138 2.61 3.37 31.85
CA ASN A 138 2.74 4.74 31.35
C ASN A 138 3.90 5.52 31.96
N LEU A 139 4.86 4.84 32.59
CA LEU A 139 6.04 5.46 33.18
C LEU A 139 6.90 6.14 32.11
N MET A 140 7.64 7.18 32.56
CA MET A 140 8.59 7.91 31.72
C MET A 140 9.71 7.01 31.21
N TRP A 141 10.33 7.44 30.10
CA TRP A 141 11.35 6.66 29.40
C TRP A 141 12.47 6.15 30.32
N GLY A 142 13.00 6.99 31.20
CA GLY A 142 14.08 6.58 32.12
C GLY A 142 13.74 5.34 32.93
N TYR A 143 12.54 5.27 33.50
CA TYR A 143 12.06 4.08 34.25
C TYR A 143 11.83 2.87 33.34
N LYS A 144 11.25 3.08 32.16
CA LYS A 144 11.08 1.99 31.19
C LYS A 144 12.42 1.41 30.76
N ASN A 145 13.40 2.26 30.52
CA ASN A 145 14.75 1.86 30.13
C ASN A 145 15.45 1.07 31.25
N GLU A 146 15.31 1.48 32.51
CA GLU A 146 15.83 0.72 33.65
C GLU A 146 15.18 -0.67 33.75
N VAL A 147 13.88 -0.79 33.57
CA VAL A 147 13.18 -2.09 33.54
C VAL A 147 13.71 -2.93 32.38
N LEU A 148 13.92 -2.36 31.20
CA LEU A 148 14.50 -3.07 30.06
C LEU A 148 15.93 -3.55 30.37
N LYS A 149 16.78 -2.74 31.00
CA LYS A 149 18.15 -3.11 31.41
C LYS A 149 18.17 -4.24 32.42
N GLU A 150 17.26 -4.23 33.37
CA GLU A 150 17.20 -5.24 34.44
C GLU A 150 16.63 -6.58 33.97
N THR A 151 15.70 -6.58 33.04
CA THR A 151 14.84 -7.74 32.76
C THR A 151 14.95 -8.26 31.32
N ALA A 152 15.41 -7.42 30.39
CA ALA A 152 15.40 -7.75 29.00
C ALA A 152 16.73 -8.37 28.55
N HIS A 153 16.64 -9.62 28.15
CA HIS A 153 17.67 -10.27 27.36
C HIS A 153 17.25 -10.45 25.91
N LEU A 154 16.26 -9.61 25.47
CA LEU A 154 15.77 -9.63 24.11
C LEU A 154 16.73 -8.87 23.20
N LYS A 155 17.16 -9.51 22.12
CA LYS A 155 18.00 -8.88 21.12
C LYS A 155 17.36 -7.62 20.54
N LEU A 156 16.05 -7.66 20.33
CA LEU A 156 15.25 -6.53 19.85
C LEU A 156 15.33 -5.28 20.75
N ASN A 157 15.68 -5.45 22.03
CA ASN A 157 15.72 -4.38 23.03
C ASN A 157 17.15 -3.92 23.36
N LEU A 158 18.19 -4.61 22.91
CA LEU A 158 19.57 -4.25 23.27
C LEU A 158 19.92 -2.80 22.87
N GLU A 159 19.49 -2.38 21.68
CA GLU A 159 19.73 -1.04 21.17
C GLU A 159 18.99 0.03 21.99
N LEU A 160 17.85 -0.32 22.61
CA LEU A 160 17.04 0.60 23.42
C LEU A 160 17.74 0.97 24.73
N MET A 161 18.55 0.07 25.28
CA MET A 161 19.20 0.25 26.59
C MET A 161 20.21 1.40 26.60
N GLU A 162 20.76 1.73 25.44
CA GLU A 162 21.75 2.79 25.27
C GLU A 162 21.13 4.16 24.94
N ILE A 163 19.79 4.26 24.91
CA ILE A 163 19.08 5.47 24.56
C ILE A 163 18.69 6.23 25.83
N ASP A 164 19.24 7.42 26.02
CA ASP A 164 18.96 8.25 27.18
C ASP A 164 17.59 8.92 27.14
N LYS A 165 17.15 9.34 25.96
CA LYS A 165 15.87 10.00 25.74
C LYS A 165 15.11 9.33 24.57
N TRP A 166 13.82 9.04 24.80
CA TRP A 166 12.93 8.50 23.78
C TRP A 166 12.04 9.59 23.23
N ASP A 167 12.14 9.86 21.92
CA ASP A 167 11.41 10.91 21.22
C ASP A 167 11.01 10.49 19.80
N MET A 168 10.34 11.39 19.05
CA MET A 168 9.88 11.13 17.69
C MET A 168 11.04 10.83 16.72
N ALA A 169 12.18 11.48 16.89
CA ALA A 169 13.36 11.23 16.06
C ALA A 169 13.91 9.81 16.28
N LYS A 170 13.89 9.33 17.51
CA LYS A 170 14.28 7.93 17.85
C LYS A 170 13.30 6.92 17.28
N ILE A 171 11.99 7.22 17.30
CA ILE A 171 10.98 6.39 16.65
C ILE A 171 11.24 6.31 15.15
N ASP A 172 11.56 7.42 14.49
CA ASP A 172 11.88 7.46 13.06
C ASP A 172 13.10 6.61 12.72
N ILE A 173 14.20 6.81 13.45
CA ILE A 173 15.45 6.07 13.24
C ILE A 173 15.19 4.57 13.42
N ARG A 174 14.62 4.19 14.55
CA ARG A 174 14.34 2.77 14.83
C ARG A 174 13.36 2.15 13.83
N THR A 175 12.36 2.92 13.38
CA THR A 175 11.43 2.44 12.35
C THR A 175 12.18 2.04 11.07
N LYS A 176 13.11 2.88 10.61
CA LYS A 176 13.94 2.61 9.42
C LYS A 176 14.80 1.37 9.61
N GLU A 177 15.52 1.28 10.73
CA GLU A 177 16.38 0.14 11.07
C GLU A 177 15.61 -1.19 11.13
N LEU A 178 14.41 -1.17 11.74
CA LEU A 178 13.56 -2.36 11.81
C LEU A 178 13.03 -2.76 10.43
N ILE A 179 12.68 -1.81 9.56
CA ILE A 179 12.25 -2.09 8.18
C ILE A 179 13.42 -2.68 7.38
N GLU A 180 14.63 -2.14 7.50
CA GLU A 180 15.83 -2.69 6.86
C GLU A 180 16.10 -4.13 7.31
N LYS A 181 15.98 -4.39 8.62
CA LYS A 181 16.08 -5.76 9.18
C LYS A 181 14.96 -6.66 8.61
N ILE A 182 13.72 -6.17 8.47
CA ILE A 182 12.62 -6.91 7.85
C ILE A 182 12.94 -7.24 6.38
N CYS A 183 13.44 -6.31 5.60
CA CYS A 183 13.84 -6.54 4.22
C CYS A 183 15.00 -7.55 4.11
N THR A 184 15.89 -7.58 5.10
CA THR A 184 16.95 -8.58 5.19
C THR A 184 16.41 -9.98 5.52
N ILE A 185 15.43 -10.08 6.43
CA ILE A 185 14.79 -11.36 6.82
C ILE A 185 13.90 -11.89 5.69
N TYR A 186 13.22 -11.01 5.00
CA TYR A 186 12.27 -11.28 3.92
C TYR A 186 12.66 -10.51 2.66
N PRO A 187 13.80 -10.85 2.04
CA PRO A 187 14.25 -10.12 0.87
C PRO A 187 13.25 -10.25 -0.26
N TYR A 188 13.14 -9.18 -1.05
CA TYR A 188 12.39 -9.27 -2.30
C TYR A 188 12.96 -10.40 -3.15
N PRO A 189 12.14 -11.31 -3.69
CA PRO A 189 12.63 -12.45 -4.45
C PRO A 189 13.53 -12.04 -5.60
N ASP A 190 14.70 -12.64 -5.70
CA ASP A 190 15.55 -12.47 -6.88
C ASP A 190 14.92 -13.18 -8.07
N VAL A 191 14.45 -12.35 -9.00
CA VAL A 191 13.82 -12.78 -10.25
C VAL A 191 14.73 -12.58 -11.46
N SER A 192 16.00 -12.24 -11.23
CA SER A 192 16.99 -11.91 -12.27
C SER A 192 17.32 -13.05 -13.23
N VAL A 193 16.87 -14.27 -12.92
CA VAL A 193 17.02 -15.40 -13.83
C VAL A 193 15.86 -15.42 -14.81
N THR A 194 16.05 -14.71 -15.92
CA THR A 194 15.21 -14.74 -17.15
C THR A 194 13.71 -14.64 -16.88
N GLN A 195 13.26 -13.52 -16.35
CA GLN A 195 11.91 -13.10 -16.55
C GLN A 195 11.74 -12.63 -17.99
N ARG A 196 10.92 -13.35 -18.72
CA ARG A 196 9.89 -12.70 -19.47
C ARG A 196 8.68 -12.52 -18.55
N ILE A 197 8.78 -11.70 -17.48
CA ILE A 197 7.69 -10.77 -17.26
C ILE A 197 7.66 -10.02 -18.56
N ASP A 198 6.50 -9.85 -19.10
CA ASP A 198 6.34 -8.91 -20.19
C ASP A 198 6.74 -7.54 -19.58
N ASP A 199 8.07 -7.22 -19.60
CA ASP A 199 8.67 -5.97 -19.10
C ASP A 199 8.06 -4.75 -19.82
N SER A 200 7.15 -5.06 -20.74
CA SER A 200 6.40 -4.12 -21.52
C SER A 200 5.12 -3.59 -20.83
N ILE A 201 4.65 -4.20 -19.73
CA ILE A 201 3.42 -3.72 -19.05
C ILE A 201 3.80 -2.95 -17.81
N VAL A 202 3.46 -1.66 -17.78
CA VAL A 202 3.62 -0.80 -16.60
C VAL A 202 2.83 -1.36 -15.42
N ASP A 203 3.44 -1.58 -14.25
CA ASP A 203 2.74 -2.05 -13.06
C ASP A 203 1.77 -1.00 -12.49
N GLU A 204 0.83 -1.41 -11.64
CA GLU A 204 -0.24 -0.53 -11.16
C GLU A 204 0.28 0.65 -10.34
N MET A 205 1.29 0.44 -9.50
CA MET A 205 1.81 1.50 -8.61
C MET A 205 2.61 2.52 -9.40
N THR A 206 3.50 2.05 -10.26
CA THR A 206 4.25 2.90 -11.20
C THR A 206 3.29 3.68 -12.09
N ALA A 207 2.24 3.03 -12.62
CA ALA A 207 1.23 3.70 -13.43
C ALA A 207 0.48 4.80 -12.66
N LEU A 208 0.16 4.60 -11.38
CA LEU A 208 -0.48 5.64 -10.57
C LEU A 208 0.44 6.83 -10.33
N ASP A 209 1.72 6.58 -10.01
CA ASP A 209 2.71 7.63 -9.80
C ASP A 209 2.95 8.42 -11.11
N MET A 210 3.09 7.72 -12.25
CA MET A 210 3.20 8.35 -13.57
C MET A 210 1.94 9.16 -13.95
N CYS A 211 0.75 8.66 -13.64
CA CYS A 211 -0.49 9.41 -13.82
C CYS A 211 -0.49 10.72 -13.03
N VAL A 212 0.00 10.71 -11.80
CA VAL A 212 0.12 11.91 -10.96
C VAL A 212 1.12 12.89 -11.57
N GLU A 213 2.27 12.41 -12.02
CA GLU A 213 3.30 13.26 -12.64
C GLU A 213 2.82 13.92 -13.93
N VAL A 214 2.08 13.20 -14.77
CA VAL A 214 1.60 13.71 -16.06
C VAL A 214 0.35 14.59 -15.91
N ALA A 215 -0.58 14.16 -15.07
CA ALA A 215 -1.90 14.79 -15.01
C ALA A 215 -1.99 15.97 -14.04
N ILE A 216 -1.07 16.08 -13.09
CA ILE A 216 -1.09 17.11 -12.07
C ILE A 216 0.16 17.97 -12.20
N SER A 217 0.01 19.12 -12.83
CA SER A 217 1.10 20.10 -13.02
C SER A 217 1.31 21.00 -11.80
N GLU A 218 0.25 21.18 -11.01
CA GLU A 218 0.29 22.00 -9.81
C GLU A 218 1.10 21.34 -8.70
N ARG A 219 1.97 22.10 -8.05
CA ARG A 219 2.75 21.69 -6.89
C ARG A 219 2.83 22.82 -5.86
N PRO A 220 2.81 22.54 -4.57
CA PRO A 220 2.73 21.21 -3.96
C PRO A 220 1.33 20.62 -3.94
N ILE A 221 1.23 19.29 -3.84
CA ILE A 221 -0.01 18.56 -3.68
C ILE A 221 0.04 17.69 -2.42
N THR A 222 -1.11 17.53 -1.78
CA THR A 222 -1.26 16.66 -0.60
C THR A 222 -2.03 15.38 -0.98
N CYS A 223 -1.49 14.23 -0.61
CA CYS A 223 -2.17 12.95 -0.76
C CYS A 223 -3.17 12.74 0.37
N ILE A 224 -4.47 12.75 0.06
CA ILE A 224 -5.55 12.61 1.05
C ILE A 224 -5.84 11.14 1.37
N ARG A 225 -5.87 10.28 0.36
CA ARG A 225 -6.21 8.87 0.55
C ARG A 225 -5.40 7.93 -0.35
N LYS A 226 -4.61 7.05 0.28
CA LYS A 226 -4.00 5.85 -0.32
C LYS A 226 -3.37 6.05 -1.72
N ARG A 227 -2.67 7.15 -1.96
CA ARG A 227 -2.08 7.51 -3.27
C ARG A 227 -3.09 7.56 -4.43
N ARG A 228 -4.37 7.77 -4.14
CA ARG A 228 -5.44 7.81 -5.15
C ARG A 228 -6.27 9.08 -5.13
N THR A 229 -6.12 9.90 -4.09
CA THR A 229 -6.83 11.17 -3.97
C THR A 229 -5.85 12.24 -3.51
N PHE A 230 -5.83 13.35 -4.23
CA PHE A 230 -4.87 14.44 -4.04
C PHE A 230 -5.58 15.78 -4.10
N LYS A 231 -5.06 16.76 -3.38
CA LYS A 231 -5.50 18.16 -3.43
C LYS A 231 -4.31 19.09 -3.60
N THR A 232 -4.53 20.24 -4.26
CA THR A 232 -3.60 21.36 -4.16
C THR A 232 -3.68 21.97 -2.76
N GLU A 233 -2.59 22.59 -2.29
CA GLU A 233 -2.55 23.19 -0.93
C GLU A 233 -3.60 24.31 -0.73
N ASP A 234 -3.98 24.99 -1.80
CA ASP A 234 -5.01 26.04 -1.78
C ASP A 234 -6.44 25.48 -1.92
N ASN A 235 -6.62 24.16 -1.93
CA ASN A 235 -7.87 23.44 -2.15
C ASN A 235 -8.61 23.82 -3.45
N LYS A 236 -7.95 24.48 -4.41
CA LYS A 236 -8.62 24.83 -5.68
C LYS A 236 -8.87 23.63 -6.55
N LYS A 237 -7.95 22.66 -6.57
CA LYS A 237 -8.08 21.48 -7.43
C LYS A 237 -7.94 20.19 -6.64
N GLY A 238 -8.86 19.26 -6.91
CA GLY A 238 -8.89 17.93 -6.36
C GLY A 238 -8.82 16.87 -7.47
N TYR A 239 -8.10 15.78 -7.19
CA TYR A 239 -7.83 14.72 -8.17
C TYR A 239 -8.09 13.35 -7.56
N THR A 240 -8.79 12.48 -8.30
CA THR A 240 -8.86 11.05 -8.01
C THR A 240 -8.18 10.27 -9.12
N VAL A 241 -7.30 9.32 -8.78
CA VAL A 241 -6.45 8.59 -9.72
C VAL A 241 -6.75 7.10 -9.64
N VAL A 242 -6.93 6.46 -10.78
CA VAL A 242 -7.09 5.01 -10.91
C VAL A 242 -6.39 4.51 -12.15
N SER A 243 -5.94 3.25 -12.16
CA SER A 243 -5.37 2.63 -13.34
C SER A 243 -6.04 1.30 -13.67
N SER A 244 -6.03 0.95 -14.95
CA SER A 244 -6.50 -0.34 -15.45
C SER A 244 -5.46 -0.95 -16.36
N LYS A 245 -5.23 -2.26 -16.21
CA LYS A 245 -4.47 -3.01 -17.23
C LYS A 245 -5.27 -3.20 -18.51
N MET A 246 -4.58 -3.47 -19.59
CA MET A 246 -5.18 -3.80 -20.88
C MET A 246 -5.83 -5.19 -20.84
N TYR A 247 -6.99 -5.27 -21.47
CA TYR A 247 -7.70 -6.50 -21.80
C TYR A 247 -7.89 -6.55 -23.32
N PRO A 248 -7.45 -7.61 -24.02
CA PRO A 248 -7.62 -7.68 -25.47
C PRO A 248 -9.10 -7.83 -25.85
N GLN A 249 -9.55 -7.07 -26.85
CA GLN A 249 -10.89 -7.18 -27.41
C GLN A 249 -10.87 -6.97 -28.94
N GLY A 250 -10.69 -8.08 -29.66
CA GLY A 250 -10.42 -8.02 -31.10
C GLY A 250 -9.09 -7.32 -31.37
N ASP A 251 -9.12 -6.29 -32.24
CA ASP A 251 -7.98 -5.44 -32.55
C ASP A 251 -7.82 -4.20 -31.65
N LYS A 252 -8.75 -4.00 -30.69
CA LYS A 252 -8.74 -2.89 -29.74
C LYS A 252 -8.14 -3.30 -28.40
N GLU A 253 -7.50 -2.34 -27.75
CA GLU A 253 -7.15 -2.44 -26.33
C GLU A 253 -8.33 -1.96 -25.50
N LYS A 254 -8.76 -2.77 -24.56
CA LYS A 254 -9.84 -2.44 -23.62
C LYS A 254 -9.29 -2.18 -22.23
N TYR A 255 -9.78 -1.13 -21.59
CA TYR A 255 -9.50 -0.79 -20.21
C TYR A 255 -10.80 -0.69 -19.45
N TRP A 256 -10.82 -1.24 -18.22
CA TRP A 256 -12.02 -1.26 -17.38
C TRP A 256 -11.73 -0.66 -16.02
N PHE A 257 -12.57 0.26 -15.58
CA PHE A 257 -12.45 0.92 -14.29
C PHE A 257 -13.79 0.81 -13.55
N GLY A 258 -13.73 0.32 -12.29
CA GLY A 258 -14.84 0.39 -11.35
C GLY A 258 -14.85 1.74 -10.64
N TYR A 259 -15.85 2.56 -10.88
CA TYR A 259 -15.98 3.87 -10.27
C TYR A 259 -17.06 3.87 -9.19
N ARG A 260 -16.82 4.59 -8.09
CA ARG A 260 -17.78 4.84 -6.99
C ARG A 260 -17.87 6.33 -6.73
N ASP A 261 -19.07 6.86 -6.50
CA ASP A 261 -19.30 8.28 -6.23
C ASP A 261 -18.50 8.80 -5.03
N LYS A 262 -18.36 7.95 -4.00
CA LYS A 262 -17.53 8.22 -2.80
C LYS A 262 -16.09 8.65 -3.08
N ARG A 263 -15.59 8.49 -4.29
CA ARG A 263 -14.22 8.93 -4.62
C ARG A 263 -14.09 10.45 -4.73
N PHE A 264 -15.18 11.16 -5.02
CA PHE A 264 -15.17 12.61 -5.03
C PHE A 264 -15.48 13.22 -3.66
N GLU A 265 -16.07 12.47 -2.70
CA GLU A 265 -16.35 12.99 -1.35
C GLU A 265 -15.12 13.61 -0.68
N ASP A 266 -13.94 12.99 -0.88
CA ASP A 266 -12.68 13.48 -0.28
C ASP A 266 -12.17 14.80 -0.89
N ILE A 267 -12.72 15.25 -2.00
CA ILE A 267 -12.33 16.47 -2.76
C ILE A 267 -13.52 17.37 -3.08
N GLU A 268 -14.66 17.21 -2.40
CA GLU A 268 -15.87 18.01 -2.62
C GLU A 268 -15.69 19.50 -2.33
N ASP A 269 -14.76 19.83 -1.44
CA ASP A 269 -14.41 21.19 -1.06
C ASP A 269 -13.46 21.89 -2.05
N CYS A 270 -13.04 21.22 -3.13
CA CYS A 270 -12.23 21.82 -4.18
C CYS A 270 -13.10 22.49 -5.24
N ASP A 271 -12.65 23.64 -5.76
CA ASP A 271 -13.34 24.39 -6.80
C ASP A 271 -13.44 23.61 -8.12
N GLU A 272 -12.38 22.91 -8.48
CA GLU A 272 -12.28 22.04 -9.66
C GLU A 272 -11.94 20.61 -9.24
N GLN A 273 -12.61 19.64 -9.83
CA GLN A 273 -12.43 18.24 -9.49
C GLN A 273 -12.21 17.39 -10.75
N TYR A 274 -11.24 16.49 -10.68
CA TYR A 274 -10.80 15.69 -11.83
C TYR A 274 -10.69 14.23 -11.50
N MET A 275 -11.05 13.37 -12.48
CA MET A 275 -10.73 11.95 -12.47
C MET A 275 -9.61 11.67 -13.47
N ILE A 276 -8.55 11.05 -13.00
CA ILE A 276 -7.41 10.62 -13.80
C ILE A 276 -7.46 9.11 -13.96
N LEU A 277 -7.45 8.65 -15.20
CA LEU A 277 -7.51 7.24 -15.59
C LEU A 277 -6.22 6.84 -16.31
N GLY A 278 -5.46 5.90 -15.75
CA GLY A 278 -4.28 5.33 -16.38
C GLY A 278 -4.63 4.06 -17.14
N CYS A 279 -4.55 4.11 -18.45
CA CYS A 279 -4.73 2.97 -19.35
C CYS A 279 -3.36 2.33 -19.63
N ARG A 280 -3.02 1.29 -18.86
CA ARG A 280 -1.67 0.70 -18.88
C ARG A 280 -1.57 -0.55 -19.74
N ASN A 281 -0.62 -0.52 -20.63
CA ASN A 281 -0.13 -1.63 -21.44
C ASN A 281 1.40 -1.52 -21.55
N LYS A 282 1.98 -1.63 -22.71
CA LYS A 282 3.40 -1.34 -23.00
C LYS A 282 3.73 0.14 -22.74
N THR A 283 2.76 0.98 -23.00
CA THR A 283 2.73 2.40 -22.66
C THR A 283 1.62 2.70 -21.68
N LEU A 284 1.65 3.86 -21.06
CA LEU A 284 0.60 4.38 -20.21
C LEU A 284 -0.07 5.56 -20.88
N SER A 285 -1.31 5.40 -21.34
CA SER A 285 -2.12 6.53 -21.80
C SER A 285 -2.89 7.11 -20.60
N VAL A 286 -2.76 8.41 -20.38
CA VAL A 286 -3.37 9.12 -19.24
C VAL A 286 -4.53 9.97 -19.71
N VAL A 287 -5.73 9.68 -19.20
CA VAL A 287 -6.97 10.40 -19.49
C VAL A 287 -7.38 11.20 -18.26
N ARG A 288 -7.74 12.48 -18.44
CA ARG A 288 -8.21 13.36 -17.36
C ARG A 288 -9.59 13.89 -17.69
N PHE A 289 -10.60 13.43 -16.94
CA PHE A 289 -11.97 13.93 -17.03
C PHE A 289 -12.25 14.97 -15.95
N PRO A 290 -12.82 16.13 -16.28
CA PRO A 290 -13.44 17.01 -15.30
C PRO A 290 -14.71 16.35 -14.73
N ARG A 291 -15.09 16.71 -13.50
CA ARG A 291 -16.26 16.14 -12.82
C ARG A 291 -17.54 16.27 -13.64
N GLU A 292 -17.74 17.40 -14.29
CA GLU A 292 -18.90 17.67 -15.12
C GLU A 292 -19.06 16.65 -16.27
N PHE A 293 -17.96 16.25 -16.90
CA PHE A 293 -18.00 15.23 -17.95
C PHE A 293 -18.50 13.90 -17.40
N ILE A 294 -18.07 13.54 -16.20
CA ILE A 294 -18.45 12.29 -15.56
C ILE A 294 -19.92 12.29 -15.18
N GLU A 295 -20.40 13.39 -14.54
CA GLU A 295 -21.80 13.54 -14.14
C GLU A 295 -22.77 13.50 -15.34
N GLN A 296 -22.40 14.09 -16.46
CA GLN A 296 -23.17 14.06 -17.70
C GLN A 296 -23.30 12.65 -18.28
N ASN A 297 -22.34 11.77 -18.03
CA ASN A 297 -22.28 10.45 -18.65
C ASN A 297 -22.66 9.30 -17.68
N PHE A 298 -22.71 9.51 -16.37
CA PHE A 298 -22.98 8.45 -15.38
C PHE A 298 -24.26 7.68 -15.63
N GLY A 299 -25.36 8.38 -15.91
CA GLY A 299 -26.63 7.72 -16.19
C GLY A 299 -26.63 6.79 -17.39
N MET A 300 -25.61 6.92 -18.27
CA MET A 300 -25.43 6.12 -19.48
C MET A 300 -24.43 4.97 -19.32
N LEU A 301 -23.75 4.86 -18.19
CA LEU A 301 -22.81 3.78 -17.91
C LEU A 301 -23.54 2.51 -17.43
N ASN A 302 -22.89 1.38 -17.61
CA ASN A 302 -23.32 0.14 -16.97
C ASN A 302 -22.97 0.16 -15.48
N THR A 303 -23.74 -0.56 -14.65
CA THR A 303 -23.56 -0.55 -13.19
C THR A 303 -23.58 -1.96 -12.62
N SER A 304 -22.87 -2.16 -11.52
CA SER A 304 -23.08 -3.29 -10.62
C SER A 304 -23.88 -2.83 -9.41
N VAL A 305 -24.80 -3.68 -8.95
CA VAL A 305 -25.67 -3.43 -7.81
C VAL A 305 -25.28 -4.35 -6.66
N ASN A 306 -25.37 -3.86 -5.44
CA ASN A 306 -25.23 -4.70 -4.25
C ASN A 306 -26.49 -5.57 -4.14
N SER A 307 -26.30 -6.88 -4.10
CA SER A 307 -27.40 -7.86 -4.04
C SER A 307 -28.22 -7.80 -2.74
N GLU A 308 -27.66 -7.24 -1.65
CA GLU A 308 -28.32 -7.15 -0.35
C GLU A 308 -29.08 -5.84 -0.18
N THR A 309 -28.50 -4.72 -0.65
CA THR A 309 -29.08 -3.38 -0.44
C THR A 309 -29.83 -2.83 -1.65
N GLY A 310 -29.61 -3.38 -2.84
CA GLY A 310 -30.17 -2.86 -4.11
C GLY A 310 -29.50 -1.57 -4.60
N GLU A 311 -28.51 -1.04 -3.88
CA GLU A 311 -27.81 0.18 -4.23
C GLU A 311 -26.73 -0.06 -5.29
N ILE A 312 -26.43 0.98 -6.08
CA ILE A 312 -25.32 0.93 -7.05
C ILE A 312 -24.00 0.77 -6.29
N SER A 313 -23.35 -0.35 -6.51
CA SER A 313 -22.03 -0.66 -5.95
C SER A 313 -20.92 0.11 -6.67
N HIS A 314 -20.97 0.15 -8.01
CA HIS A 314 -20.04 0.91 -8.85
C HIS A 314 -20.54 1.02 -10.29
N TYR A 315 -20.05 2.06 -10.97
CA TYR A 315 -20.23 2.28 -12.40
C TYR A 315 -19.05 1.67 -13.18
N HIS A 316 -19.31 1.20 -14.40
CA HIS A 316 -18.31 0.60 -15.27
C HIS A 316 -17.86 1.63 -16.30
N ILE A 317 -16.70 2.23 -16.11
CA ILE A 317 -16.05 3.02 -17.15
C ILE A 317 -15.24 2.08 -18.02
N VAL A 318 -15.58 1.99 -19.30
CA VAL A 318 -14.87 1.16 -20.26
C VAL A 318 -14.29 2.07 -21.34
N ILE A 319 -12.97 2.02 -21.50
CA ILE A 319 -12.24 2.79 -22.49
C ILE A 319 -11.61 1.82 -23.50
N PHE A 320 -11.67 2.17 -24.78
CA PHE A 320 -10.97 1.49 -25.85
C PHE A 320 -9.91 2.40 -26.44
N LYS A 321 -8.75 1.82 -26.73
CA LYS A 321 -7.75 2.42 -27.62
C LYS A 321 -7.81 1.66 -28.93
N ASN A 322 -8.14 2.36 -30.00
CA ASN A 322 -8.28 1.81 -31.33
C ASN A 322 -6.90 1.68 -32.02
N PRO A 323 -6.76 0.86 -33.05
CA PRO A 323 -5.49 0.71 -33.77
C PRO A 323 -4.94 2.01 -34.40
N ASP A 324 -5.81 2.99 -34.67
CA ASP A 324 -5.44 4.34 -35.14
C ASP A 324 -4.97 5.28 -34.05
N GLY A 325 -4.91 4.80 -32.78
CA GLY A 325 -4.53 5.56 -31.58
C GLY A 325 -5.65 6.37 -30.93
N LYS A 326 -6.84 6.46 -31.55
CA LYS A 326 -7.99 7.13 -30.95
C LYS A 326 -8.49 6.42 -29.72
N MET A 327 -8.87 7.19 -28.71
CA MET A 327 -9.48 6.66 -27.51
C MET A 327 -10.98 6.94 -27.46
N THR A 328 -11.76 5.92 -27.12
CA THR A 328 -13.21 6.02 -27.03
C THR A 328 -13.71 5.48 -25.67
N MET A 329 -14.82 6.00 -25.18
CA MET A 329 -15.49 5.52 -23.98
C MET A 329 -16.84 4.88 -24.34
N LEU A 330 -17.13 3.72 -23.76
CA LEU A 330 -18.36 2.99 -23.99
C LEU A 330 -19.50 3.53 -23.14
N LEU A 331 -20.58 3.95 -23.75
CA LEU A 331 -21.85 4.25 -23.13
C LEU A 331 -22.82 3.09 -23.41
N SER A 332 -23.49 2.61 -22.36
CA SER A 332 -24.35 1.42 -22.42
C SER A 332 -25.82 1.75 -22.59
N LYS A 333 -26.24 2.98 -22.28
CA LYS A 333 -27.65 3.44 -22.30
C LYS A 333 -27.78 4.73 -23.13
N PRO A 334 -28.94 4.98 -23.79
CA PRO A 334 -30.05 4.06 -24.00
C PRO A 334 -29.71 2.92 -24.99
N ALA A 335 -28.64 3.08 -25.77
CA ALA A 335 -28.09 2.07 -26.68
C ALA A 335 -26.58 2.06 -26.57
N LEU A 336 -25.98 0.90 -26.85
CA LEU A 336 -24.53 0.73 -26.82
C LEU A 336 -23.89 1.60 -27.92
N ARG A 337 -23.00 2.52 -27.49
CA ARG A 337 -22.25 3.40 -28.40
C ARG A 337 -20.91 3.80 -27.79
N GLU A 338 -19.95 4.08 -28.65
CA GLU A 338 -18.68 4.67 -28.24
C GLU A 338 -18.70 6.18 -28.50
N ILE A 339 -18.17 6.96 -27.57
CA ILE A 339 -17.91 8.38 -27.73
C ILE A 339 -16.43 8.65 -27.77
N ASP A 340 -15.98 9.56 -28.62
CA ASP A 340 -14.58 9.97 -28.72
C ASP A 340 -14.19 10.74 -27.46
N ILE A 341 -13.08 10.34 -26.82
CA ILE A 341 -12.51 10.97 -25.63
C ILE A 341 -11.05 11.37 -25.86
N SER A 342 -10.61 11.43 -27.11
CA SER A 342 -9.22 11.74 -27.46
C SER A 342 -8.78 13.12 -26.94
N ASP A 343 -9.70 14.09 -26.85
CA ASP A 343 -9.42 15.44 -26.32
C ASP A 343 -9.12 15.43 -24.82
N TYR A 344 -9.46 14.37 -24.11
CA TYR A 344 -9.17 14.19 -22.67
C TYR A 344 -7.89 13.41 -22.39
N VAL A 345 -7.23 12.92 -23.45
CA VAL A 345 -5.92 12.26 -23.30
C VAL A 345 -4.85 13.34 -23.14
N ILE A 346 -4.21 13.35 -21.97
CA ILE A 346 -3.26 14.41 -21.60
C ILE A 346 -1.80 13.97 -21.72
N GLY A 347 -1.55 12.68 -21.94
CA GLY A 347 -0.21 12.14 -22.16
C GLY A 347 -0.21 10.66 -22.47
N GLU A 348 0.84 10.24 -23.16
CA GLU A 348 1.21 8.85 -23.38
C GLU A 348 2.70 8.70 -23.07
N ILE A 349 3.06 7.73 -22.20
CA ILE A 349 4.41 7.51 -21.69
C ILE A 349 4.80 6.05 -21.91
#